data_a67e1b99bf242129f2475dde90900f14
#
_entry.id   a67e1b99bf242129f2475dde90900f14
#
_cell.length_a   1.000
_cell.length_b   1.000
_cell.length_c   1.000
_cell.angle_alpha   90.00
_cell.angle_beta   90.00
_cell.angle_gamma   90.00
#
_symmetry.space_group_name_H-M   'P 1'
#
loop_
_entity.id
_entity.type
_entity.pdbx_description
1 polymer ?
#
loop_
_entity_poly.entity_id
_entity_poly.type
_entity_poly.pdbx_seq_one_letter_code
_entity_poly.pdbx_strand_id
1 'polypeptide(L)'
;MLRAILTRHPYNAISRGETLAEQVKLTSMAKAAGCAAKLNPATLDAVLRGLPRQTDPNVLVGFDTNDDAGIYLLGEGLALVQTVDFFTPIVDDPHLFGQIAAANALSDVYAMGGRPVSALSIVGFPEKGDPAILEEIIRGGLSKMNEAKCSVIGGHSIRNEDMLFGYAVTGVINPHRVWRNVGALTGDILLFTKPLGTGVITTALKKDRATPESLAAAVTAMTALNRDAAAALQEIDEKSAGASPIHAVTDVTGFSLLGHAREMALGDPTHGIESVSFEIDHRAFAYIPGAVEAAREGHLSGGLKNNRTFIGDCAVFEATVPSEYQDLLFDPQTSGGLLISIAPESADAAISALERRRVSSRRVGRVFAKKNPLILVH
;
A
#
# COMPACT_ATOMS: atom_id res chain seq x y z
N MET A 1 -18.40 23.07 7.93
CA MET A 1 -19.27 22.19 8.72
C MET A 1 -18.57 21.53 9.91
N LEU A 2 -17.23 21.47 9.94
CA LEU A 2 -16.45 20.99 11.12
C LEU A 2 -16.48 21.96 12.33
N ARG A 3 -16.88 23.23 12.19
CA ARG A 3 -16.98 24.20 13.31
C ARG A 3 -18.08 23.87 14.33
N ALA A 4 -19.01 22.99 14.02
CA ALA A 4 -20.13 22.63 14.92
C ALA A 4 -19.78 21.54 15.96
N ILE A 5 -18.64 20.88 15.81
CA ILE A 5 -18.23 19.78 16.74
C ILE A 5 -17.33 20.29 17.87
N LEU A 6 -16.82 21.53 17.78
CA LEU A 6 -15.91 22.10 18.79
C LEU A 6 -16.56 23.08 19.79
N THR A 7 -17.87 23.26 19.79
CA THR A 7 -18.56 24.00 20.85
C THR A 7 -18.82 23.06 22.03
N ARG A 8 -18.09 23.31 23.10
CA ARG A 8 -18.17 22.67 24.41
C ARG A 8 -19.63 22.48 24.86
N HIS A 9 -20.14 21.26 24.83
CA HIS A 9 -21.17 20.83 25.76
C HIS A 9 -20.50 20.26 27.01
N PRO A 10 -20.99 20.57 28.23
CA PRO A 10 -20.44 20.06 29.45
C PRO A 10 -20.82 18.58 29.59
N TYR A 11 -19.96 17.68 29.10
CA TYR A 11 -20.04 16.30 29.53
C TYR A 11 -19.50 16.23 30.96
N ASN A 12 -20.36 15.83 31.88
CA ASN A 12 -20.00 15.46 33.21
C ASN A 12 -18.80 14.51 33.20
N ALA A 13 -17.82 14.81 34.05
CA ALA A 13 -16.68 13.93 34.31
C ALA A 13 -17.19 12.55 34.73
N ILE A 14 -17.17 11.60 33.79
CA ILE A 14 -17.28 10.18 34.11
C ILE A 14 -15.95 9.78 34.69
N SER A 15 -16.00 9.30 35.94
CA SER A 15 -14.88 8.83 36.74
C SER A 15 -14.03 7.84 35.93
N ARG A 16 -12.72 8.09 35.87
CA ARG A 16 -11.70 7.13 35.41
C ARG A 16 -11.78 5.90 36.34
N GLY A 17 -12.34 4.82 35.84
CA GLY A 17 -12.38 3.59 36.65
C GLY A 17 -13.25 2.45 36.12
N GLU A 18 -13.90 2.56 34.98
CA GLU A 18 -14.57 1.41 34.38
C GLU A 18 -13.79 0.96 33.15
N THR A 19 -13.21 -0.25 33.29
CA THR A 19 -12.70 -1.06 32.17
C THR A 19 -13.67 -0.98 31.00
N LEU A 20 -13.18 -0.63 29.81
CA LEU A 20 -13.86 -0.81 28.53
C LEU A 20 -14.30 -2.28 28.44
N ALA A 21 -15.47 -2.58 28.99
CA ALA A 21 -16.05 -3.91 29.01
C ALA A 21 -16.59 -4.20 27.62
N GLU A 22 -16.20 -5.37 27.11
CA GLU A 22 -16.48 -5.92 25.79
C GLU A 22 -15.76 -5.18 24.65
N GLN A 23 -14.57 -5.68 24.30
CA GLN A 23 -13.86 -5.29 23.08
C GLN A 23 -14.78 -5.51 21.89
N VAL A 24 -15.29 -4.41 21.32
CA VAL A 24 -16.03 -4.45 20.08
C VAL A 24 -15.08 -4.97 19.00
N LYS A 25 -15.39 -6.14 18.42
CA LYS A 25 -14.64 -6.67 17.29
C LYS A 25 -14.97 -5.88 16.03
N LEU A 26 -14.21 -4.83 15.72
CA LEU A 26 -14.40 -4.03 14.50
C LEU A 26 -14.37 -4.90 13.24
N THR A 27 -13.51 -5.91 13.21
CA THR A 27 -13.39 -6.84 12.07
C THR A 27 -14.68 -7.63 11.83
N SER A 28 -15.55 -7.81 12.82
CA SER A 28 -16.86 -8.45 12.66
C SER A 28 -17.91 -7.53 12.01
N MET A 29 -17.67 -6.22 11.99
CA MET A 29 -18.56 -5.21 11.37
C MET A 29 -18.31 -5.04 9.86
N ALA A 30 -17.42 -5.85 9.28
CA ALA A 30 -17.06 -5.79 7.86
C ALA A 30 -17.27 -7.16 7.19
N LYS A 31 -17.99 -7.19 6.06
CA LYS A 31 -18.16 -8.41 5.25
C LYS A 31 -16.84 -8.87 4.61
N ALA A 32 -16.03 -7.93 4.15
CA ALA A 32 -14.67 -8.15 3.66
C ALA A 32 -13.73 -7.17 4.38
N ALA A 33 -12.47 -7.54 4.65
CA ALA A 33 -11.55 -6.74 5.44
C ALA A 33 -10.41 -6.15 4.61
N GLY A 34 -10.08 -4.88 4.86
CA GLY A 34 -8.93 -4.18 4.32
C GLY A 34 -8.89 -4.08 2.79
N CYS A 35 -7.69 -4.02 2.23
CA CYS A 35 -7.47 -3.94 0.78
C CYS A 35 -8.01 -5.16 0.01
N ALA A 36 -8.27 -6.30 0.66
CA ALA A 36 -8.96 -7.45 0.06
C ALA A 36 -10.44 -7.18 -0.30
N ALA A 37 -11.01 -6.05 0.16
CA ALA A 37 -12.35 -5.60 -0.22
C ALA A 37 -12.38 -4.81 -1.54
N LYS A 38 -11.24 -4.50 -2.16
CA LYS A 38 -11.17 -3.84 -3.48
C LYS A 38 -11.88 -4.69 -4.54
N LEU A 39 -12.43 -4.03 -5.57
CA LEU A 39 -13.02 -4.71 -6.72
C LEU A 39 -11.98 -5.64 -7.36
N ASN A 40 -12.46 -6.73 -7.96
CA ASN A 40 -11.60 -7.62 -8.72
C ASN A 40 -10.87 -6.83 -9.81
N PRO A 41 -9.52 -6.93 -9.91
CA PRO A 41 -8.72 -6.18 -10.88
C PRO A 41 -9.21 -6.32 -12.32
N ALA A 42 -9.57 -7.54 -12.74
CA ALA A 42 -10.09 -7.79 -14.09
C ALA A 42 -11.40 -7.05 -14.38
N THR A 43 -12.28 -6.91 -13.37
CA THR A 43 -13.53 -6.17 -13.50
C THR A 43 -13.27 -4.68 -13.65
N LEU A 44 -12.39 -4.13 -12.81
CA LEU A 44 -12.03 -2.71 -12.86
C LEU A 44 -11.36 -2.36 -14.20
N ASP A 45 -10.39 -3.15 -14.64
CA ASP A 45 -9.70 -3.00 -15.91
C ASP A 45 -10.67 -3.04 -17.10
N ALA A 46 -11.62 -3.98 -17.11
CA ALA A 46 -12.65 -4.07 -18.15
C ALA A 46 -13.53 -2.82 -18.23
N VAL A 47 -13.89 -2.24 -17.07
CA VAL A 47 -14.68 -0.99 -17.01
C VAL A 47 -13.86 0.20 -17.51
N LEU A 48 -12.63 0.37 -17.04
CA LEU A 48 -11.79 1.52 -17.35
C LEU A 48 -11.35 1.54 -18.84
N ARG A 49 -11.10 0.38 -19.45
CA ARG A 49 -10.75 0.29 -20.90
C ARG A 49 -11.84 0.83 -21.82
N GLY A 50 -13.09 0.83 -21.38
CA GLY A 50 -14.22 1.35 -22.18
C GLY A 50 -14.43 2.86 -22.07
N LEU A 51 -13.68 3.54 -21.20
CA LEU A 51 -13.85 4.97 -20.97
C LEU A 51 -13.04 5.82 -21.95
N PRO A 52 -13.57 6.98 -22.38
CA PRO A 52 -12.82 7.92 -23.20
C PRO A 52 -11.61 8.46 -22.41
N ARG A 53 -10.45 8.48 -23.05
CA ARG A 53 -9.24 9.06 -22.46
C ARG A 53 -9.36 10.57 -22.32
N GLN A 54 -8.87 11.09 -21.20
CA GLN A 54 -8.71 12.54 -21.04
C GLN A 54 -7.51 13.02 -21.86
N THR A 55 -7.64 14.19 -22.46
CA THR A 55 -6.60 14.78 -23.34
C THR A 55 -5.97 16.04 -22.76
N ASP A 56 -6.14 16.29 -21.44
CA ASP A 56 -5.49 17.42 -20.77
C ASP A 56 -3.97 17.20 -20.72
N PRO A 57 -3.15 18.07 -21.38
CA PRO A 57 -1.70 17.92 -21.39
C PRO A 57 -1.05 18.10 -20.00
N ASN A 58 -1.79 18.63 -19.02
CA ASN A 58 -1.30 18.75 -17.65
C ASN A 58 -1.45 17.45 -16.85
N VAL A 59 -2.19 16.44 -17.33
CA VAL A 59 -2.23 15.11 -16.72
C VAL A 59 -0.98 14.36 -17.15
N LEU A 60 0.00 14.26 -16.26
CA LEU A 60 1.25 13.54 -16.52
C LEU A 60 1.13 12.03 -16.24
N VAL A 61 0.29 11.67 -15.27
CA VAL A 61 -0.08 10.30 -14.93
C VAL A 61 -1.59 10.30 -14.64
N GLY A 62 -2.34 9.52 -15.40
CA GLY A 62 -3.81 9.46 -15.34
C GLY A 62 -4.32 8.07 -14.97
N PHE A 63 -5.64 7.88 -15.01
CA PHE A 63 -6.28 6.59 -14.71
C PHE A 63 -6.08 5.52 -15.81
N ASP A 64 -5.53 5.88 -16.94
CA ASP A 64 -5.19 5.01 -18.06
C ASP A 64 -3.84 4.31 -17.91
N THR A 65 -3.06 4.72 -16.92
CA THR A 65 -1.88 4.01 -16.42
C THR A 65 -2.22 3.39 -15.06
N ASN A 66 -1.61 2.27 -14.73
CA ASN A 66 -1.85 1.60 -13.44
C ASN A 66 -0.90 2.11 -12.35
N ASP A 67 -0.54 3.39 -12.39
CA ASP A 67 0.32 4.02 -11.39
C ASP A 67 -0.43 4.22 -10.05
N ASP A 68 0.30 4.33 -8.94
CA ASP A 68 -0.25 4.39 -7.58
C ASP A 68 -1.06 5.67 -7.33
N ALA A 69 -0.70 6.79 -7.98
CA ALA A 69 -1.42 8.06 -7.86
C ALA A 69 -1.46 8.84 -9.17
N GLY A 70 -2.48 9.69 -9.31
CA GLY A 70 -2.58 10.65 -10.40
C GLY A 70 -1.59 11.81 -10.23
N ILE A 71 -0.97 12.25 -11.34
CA ILE A 71 -0.04 13.40 -11.35
C ILE A 71 -0.59 14.49 -12.27
N TYR A 72 -0.79 15.69 -11.72
CA TYR A 72 -1.28 16.85 -12.46
C TYR A 72 -0.30 18.03 -12.38
N LEU A 73 0.16 18.51 -13.52
CA LEU A 73 1.10 19.63 -13.64
C LEU A 73 0.42 20.94 -13.27
N LEU A 74 0.97 21.70 -12.32
CA LEU A 74 0.48 23.04 -11.97
C LEU A 74 1.31 24.15 -12.61
N GLY A 75 2.55 23.87 -12.92
CA GLY A 75 3.47 24.85 -13.51
C GLY A 75 4.89 24.31 -13.56
N GLU A 76 5.82 25.18 -13.95
CA GLU A 76 7.23 24.79 -14.05
C GLU A 76 7.76 24.31 -12.68
N GLY A 77 8.26 23.07 -12.64
CA GLY A 77 8.84 22.46 -11.43
C GLY A 77 7.85 22.02 -10.34
N LEU A 78 6.53 22.11 -10.57
CA LEU A 78 5.53 21.75 -9.58
C LEU A 78 4.37 20.94 -10.18
N ALA A 79 4.13 19.76 -9.64
CA ALA A 79 2.95 18.95 -9.93
C ALA A 79 2.27 18.48 -8.63
N LEU A 80 0.97 18.24 -8.71
CA LEU A 80 0.20 17.56 -7.66
C LEU A 80 0.33 16.06 -7.80
N VAL A 81 0.37 15.37 -6.67
CA VAL A 81 0.16 13.93 -6.54
C VAL A 81 -1.17 13.74 -5.81
N GLN A 82 -2.11 13.03 -6.41
CA GLN A 82 -3.44 12.84 -5.82
C GLN A 82 -3.83 11.37 -5.80
N THR A 83 -4.20 10.90 -4.63
CA THR A 83 -4.72 9.54 -4.42
C THR A 83 -5.90 9.53 -3.47
N VAL A 84 -6.65 8.45 -3.48
CA VAL A 84 -7.72 8.16 -2.53
C VAL A 84 -7.70 6.68 -2.15
N ASP A 85 -7.59 6.41 -0.86
CA ASP A 85 -7.67 5.04 -0.35
C ASP A 85 -8.48 4.97 0.94
N PHE A 86 -9.44 4.05 0.98
CA PHE A 86 -10.29 3.79 2.14
C PHE A 86 -10.74 2.33 2.13
N PHE A 87 -10.93 1.76 3.30
CA PHE A 87 -11.30 0.36 3.44
C PHE A 87 -12.01 0.07 4.77
N THR A 88 -12.49 -1.14 4.91
CA THR A 88 -13.15 -1.67 6.11
C THR A 88 -12.12 -2.10 7.16
N PRO A 89 -12.49 -2.17 8.46
CA PRO A 89 -11.57 -2.58 9.53
C PRO A 89 -10.88 -3.91 9.27
N ILE A 90 -9.57 -3.93 9.55
CA ILE A 90 -8.70 -5.12 9.45
C ILE A 90 -8.10 -5.54 10.79
N VAL A 91 -8.22 -4.68 11.78
CA VAL A 91 -7.87 -4.92 13.18
C VAL A 91 -9.01 -4.46 14.07
N ASP A 92 -9.09 -4.99 15.30
CA ASP A 92 -10.19 -4.68 16.22
C ASP A 92 -9.97 -3.39 17.02
N ASP A 93 -8.73 -2.96 17.21
CA ASP A 93 -8.42 -1.70 17.87
C ASP A 93 -8.71 -0.50 16.93
N PRO A 94 -9.65 0.41 17.32
CA PRO A 94 -10.04 1.53 16.50
C PRO A 94 -8.89 2.50 16.19
N HIS A 95 -8.04 2.77 17.17
CA HIS A 95 -6.90 3.66 17.01
C HIS A 95 -5.90 3.12 16.02
N LEU A 96 -5.55 1.83 16.14
CA LEU A 96 -4.66 1.14 15.19
C LEU A 96 -5.27 1.07 13.78
N PHE A 97 -6.58 0.82 13.66
CA PHE A 97 -7.25 0.86 12.36
C PHE A 97 -7.10 2.24 11.70
N GLY A 98 -7.33 3.32 12.45
CA GLY A 98 -7.12 4.69 11.96
C GLY A 98 -5.68 4.95 11.51
N GLN A 99 -4.69 4.46 12.26
CA GLN A 99 -3.27 4.57 11.90
C GLN A 99 -2.94 3.83 10.60
N ILE A 100 -3.43 2.62 10.45
CA ILE A 100 -3.20 1.80 9.25
C ILE A 100 -3.84 2.45 8.03
N ALA A 101 -5.08 2.95 8.15
CA ALA A 101 -5.77 3.63 7.07
C ALA A 101 -5.01 4.88 6.58
N ALA A 102 -4.47 5.67 7.51
CA ALA A 102 -3.65 6.82 7.16
C ALA A 102 -2.31 6.42 6.52
N ALA A 103 -1.62 5.41 7.07
CA ALA A 103 -0.35 4.93 6.53
C ALA A 103 -0.51 4.39 5.10
N ASN A 104 -1.61 3.67 4.84
CA ASN A 104 -1.92 3.12 3.52
C ASN A 104 -2.21 4.24 2.51
N ALA A 105 -3.08 5.20 2.84
CA ALA A 105 -3.42 6.31 1.93
C ALA A 105 -2.24 7.25 1.63
N LEU A 106 -1.29 7.38 2.56
CA LEU A 106 -0.06 8.16 2.35
C LEU A 106 0.95 7.44 1.45
N SER A 107 0.86 6.11 1.35
CA SER A 107 1.86 5.26 0.72
C SER A 107 2.00 5.54 -0.77
N ASP A 108 0.88 5.71 -1.48
CA ASP A 108 0.85 6.01 -2.92
C ASP A 108 1.67 7.29 -3.25
N VAL A 109 1.52 8.33 -2.41
CA VAL A 109 2.29 9.56 -2.61
C VAL A 109 3.78 9.32 -2.47
N TYR A 110 4.19 8.48 -1.51
CA TYR A 110 5.60 8.11 -1.32
C TYR A 110 6.12 7.22 -2.44
N ALA A 111 5.31 6.28 -2.95
CA ALA A 111 5.67 5.40 -4.06
C ALA A 111 5.96 6.19 -5.34
N MET A 112 5.20 7.27 -5.59
CA MET A 112 5.45 8.18 -6.72
C MET A 112 6.65 9.12 -6.52
N GLY A 113 7.32 9.09 -5.34
CA GLY A 113 8.41 10.01 -5.00
C GLY A 113 7.92 11.38 -4.50
N GLY A 114 6.63 11.53 -4.25
CA GLY A 114 6.00 12.77 -3.79
C GLY A 114 6.13 13.02 -2.28
N ARG A 115 5.78 14.22 -1.88
CA ARG A 115 5.68 14.64 -0.48
C ARG A 115 4.22 14.99 -0.15
N PRO A 116 3.55 14.28 0.77
CA PRO A 116 2.21 14.63 1.23
C PRO A 116 2.14 16.05 1.80
N VAL A 117 1.02 16.74 1.56
CA VAL A 117 0.80 18.13 2.03
C VAL A 117 -0.49 18.22 2.83
N SER A 118 -1.59 17.73 2.26
CA SER A 118 -2.90 17.80 2.89
C SER A 118 -3.72 16.56 2.59
N ALA A 119 -4.71 16.31 3.45
CA ALA A 119 -5.64 15.19 3.27
C ALA A 119 -7.07 15.60 3.65
N LEU A 120 -8.03 14.89 3.03
CA LEU A 120 -9.44 14.89 3.38
C LEU A 120 -9.82 13.51 3.91
N SER A 121 -10.45 13.43 5.09
CA SER A 121 -10.92 12.16 5.64
C SER A 121 -12.19 11.69 4.93
N ILE A 122 -12.29 10.39 4.69
CA ILE A 122 -13.46 9.71 4.12
C ILE A 122 -13.98 8.75 5.18
N VAL A 123 -15.25 8.93 5.56
CA VAL A 123 -15.88 8.17 6.65
C VAL A 123 -17.22 7.60 6.19
N GLY A 124 -17.36 6.28 6.21
CA GLY A 124 -18.62 5.58 6.24
C GLY A 124 -18.83 5.00 7.63
N PHE A 125 -19.93 5.33 8.32
CA PHE A 125 -20.13 4.91 9.70
C PHE A 125 -21.57 4.46 9.95
N PRO A 126 -21.78 3.32 10.68
CA PRO A 126 -23.12 2.84 10.99
C PRO A 126 -23.91 3.86 11.83
N GLU A 127 -25.19 4.07 11.51
CA GLU A 127 -26.05 5.03 12.21
C GLU A 127 -26.15 4.76 13.71
N LYS A 128 -26.11 3.49 14.10
CA LYS A 128 -26.15 3.04 15.52
C LYS A 128 -24.77 2.76 16.10
N GLY A 129 -23.70 3.10 15.39
CA GLY A 129 -22.33 2.92 15.86
C GLY A 129 -22.01 3.87 17.04
N ASP A 130 -21.16 3.41 17.95
CA ASP A 130 -20.70 4.25 19.06
C ASP A 130 -19.76 5.35 18.55
N PRO A 131 -20.10 6.64 18.73
CA PRO A 131 -19.24 7.76 18.32
C PRO A 131 -17.83 7.74 18.92
N ALA A 132 -17.63 7.11 20.09
CA ALA A 132 -16.32 6.99 20.72
C ALA A 132 -15.38 6.12 19.88
N ILE A 133 -15.89 5.09 19.19
CA ILE A 133 -15.13 4.27 18.26
C ILE A 133 -14.64 5.13 17.09
N LEU A 134 -15.52 5.93 16.50
CA LEU A 134 -15.17 6.83 15.41
C LEU A 134 -14.13 7.87 15.83
N GLU A 135 -14.26 8.42 17.06
CA GLU A 135 -13.30 9.37 17.61
C GLU A 135 -11.90 8.73 17.71
N GLU A 136 -11.78 7.51 18.20
CA GLU A 136 -10.50 6.82 18.29
C GLU A 136 -9.91 6.48 16.91
N ILE A 137 -10.73 6.10 15.92
CA ILE A 137 -10.27 5.90 14.54
C ILE A 137 -9.68 7.19 13.97
N ILE A 138 -10.41 8.30 14.11
CA ILE A 138 -9.94 9.62 13.62
C ILE A 138 -8.67 10.03 14.37
N ARG A 139 -8.59 9.82 15.67
CA ARG A 139 -7.40 10.11 16.49
C ARG A 139 -6.19 9.33 16.03
N GLY A 140 -6.35 8.02 15.75
CA GLY A 140 -5.32 7.16 15.19
C GLY A 140 -4.82 7.67 13.84
N GLY A 141 -5.75 7.98 12.93
CA GLY A 141 -5.42 8.54 11.61
C GLY A 141 -4.67 9.87 11.70
N LEU A 142 -5.15 10.80 12.54
CA LEU A 142 -4.48 12.09 12.79
C LEU A 142 -3.06 11.92 13.33
N SER A 143 -2.79 10.91 14.16
CA SER A 143 -1.44 10.66 14.68
C SER A 143 -0.45 10.38 13.55
N LYS A 144 -0.84 9.59 12.54
CA LYS A 144 -0.01 9.26 11.37
C LYS A 144 0.09 10.41 10.37
N MET A 145 -1.00 11.15 10.16
CA MET A 145 -0.96 12.35 9.32
C MET A 145 0.00 13.40 9.91
N ASN A 146 0.00 13.59 11.22
CA ASN A 146 0.97 14.46 11.90
C ASN A 146 2.42 13.95 11.76
N GLU A 147 2.65 12.63 11.92
CA GLU A 147 3.95 12.01 11.69
C GLU A 147 4.45 12.26 10.26
N ALA A 148 3.55 12.18 9.27
CA ALA A 148 3.82 12.46 7.86
C ALA A 148 3.97 13.96 7.55
N LYS A 149 3.67 14.86 8.50
CA LYS A 149 3.55 16.32 8.29
C LYS A 149 2.51 16.66 7.21
N CYS A 150 1.44 15.85 7.12
CA CYS A 150 0.31 16.03 6.23
C CYS A 150 -0.87 16.60 7.01
N SER A 151 -1.38 17.75 6.62
CA SER A 151 -2.47 18.43 7.34
C SER A 151 -3.83 17.85 6.92
N VAL A 152 -4.63 17.36 7.87
CA VAL A 152 -6.02 17.01 7.59
C VAL A 152 -6.84 18.32 7.59
N ILE A 153 -7.33 18.72 6.42
CA ILE A 153 -8.00 20.01 6.21
C ILE A 153 -9.52 19.92 6.11
N GLY A 154 -10.08 18.72 6.18
CA GLY A 154 -11.51 18.47 6.09
C GLY A 154 -11.81 17.00 5.85
N GLY A 155 -12.97 16.76 5.27
CA GLY A 155 -13.41 15.41 4.90
C GLY A 155 -14.91 15.34 4.68
N HIS A 156 -15.38 14.13 4.42
CA HIS A 156 -16.80 13.83 4.22
C HIS A 156 -17.18 12.58 5.01
N SER A 157 -18.37 12.59 5.59
CA SER A 157 -18.93 11.46 6.32
C SER A 157 -20.33 11.12 5.84
N ILE A 158 -20.60 9.83 5.67
CA ILE A 158 -21.92 9.31 5.30
C ILE A 158 -22.34 8.21 6.27
N ARG A 159 -23.66 8.00 6.40
CA ARG A 159 -24.18 6.80 7.03
C ARG A 159 -23.98 5.62 6.08
N ASN A 160 -23.44 4.53 6.59
CA ASN A 160 -23.22 3.30 5.83
C ASN A 160 -23.42 2.09 6.75
N GLU A 161 -23.80 0.94 6.20
CA GLU A 161 -23.94 -0.29 6.99
C GLU A 161 -22.57 -0.81 7.47
N ASP A 162 -21.61 -0.82 6.55
CA ASP A 162 -20.23 -1.19 6.86
C ASP A 162 -19.44 0.05 7.28
N MET A 163 -18.55 -0.11 8.26
CA MET A 163 -17.58 0.93 8.60
C MET A 163 -16.53 1.04 7.49
N LEU A 164 -16.31 2.26 7.01
CA LEU A 164 -15.28 2.61 6.02
C LEU A 164 -14.48 3.81 6.53
N PHE A 165 -13.18 3.75 6.43
CA PHE A 165 -12.33 4.87 6.80
C PHE A 165 -11.08 4.93 5.90
N GLY A 166 -10.69 6.16 5.56
CA GLY A 166 -9.50 6.43 4.80
C GLY A 166 -9.36 7.91 4.46
N TYR A 167 -8.55 8.19 3.45
CA TYR A 167 -8.21 9.56 3.09
C TYR A 167 -8.07 9.74 1.58
N ALA A 168 -8.46 10.92 1.10
CA ALA A 168 -7.95 11.48 -0.14
C ALA A 168 -6.74 12.34 0.20
N VAL A 169 -5.57 12.00 -0.34
CA VAL A 169 -4.30 12.65 -0.04
C VAL A 169 -3.84 13.46 -1.24
N THR A 170 -3.43 14.70 -0.96
CA THR A 170 -2.75 15.56 -1.93
C THR A 170 -1.30 15.74 -1.51
N GLY A 171 -0.40 15.40 -2.41
CA GLY A 171 1.03 15.64 -2.32
C GLY A 171 1.53 16.60 -3.40
N VAL A 172 2.80 16.91 -3.34
CA VAL A 172 3.53 17.70 -4.34
C VAL A 172 4.81 17.00 -4.76
N ILE A 173 5.18 17.19 -6.02
CA ILE A 173 6.39 16.60 -6.60
C ILE A 173 6.97 17.51 -7.68
N ASN A 174 8.28 17.39 -7.93
CA ASN A 174 8.88 17.90 -9.14
C ASN A 174 8.49 16.98 -10.33
N PRO A 175 7.84 17.49 -11.39
CA PRO A 175 7.36 16.67 -12.50
C PRO A 175 8.46 15.88 -13.24
N HIS A 176 9.73 16.30 -13.10
CA HIS A 176 10.88 15.58 -13.69
C HIS A 176 11.45 14.48 -12.79
N ARG A 177 10.88 14.25 -11.59
CA ARG A 177 11.33 13.27 -10.59
C ARG A 177 10.20 12.34 -10.14
N VAL A 178 9.23 12.13 -11.01
CA VAL A 178 8.13 11.18 -10.76
C VAL A 178 8.66 9.77 -10.96
N TRP A 179 8.53 8.93 -9.95
CA TRP A 179 8.68 7.50 -10.11
C TRP A 179 7.37 6.91 -10.60
N ARG A 180 7.46 5.90 -11.46
CA ARG A 180 6.30 5.22 -12.02
C ARG A 180 6.33 3.74 -11.64
N ASN A 181 5.18 3.09 -11.71
CA ASN A 181 5.08 1.65 -11.51
C ASN A 181 5.79 0.88 -12.63
N VAL A 182 5.98 1.49 -13.79
CA VAL A 182 6.61 0.91 -14.98
C VAL A 182 7.93 1.61 -15.29
N GLY A 183 8.79 0.94 -16.06
CA GLY A 183 10.08 1.50 -16.48
C GLY A 183 11.29 0.71 -16.02
N ALA A 184 11.08 -0.45 -15.39
CA ALA A 184 12.16 -1.38 -15.03
C ALA A 184 13.01 -1.74 -16.25
N LEU A 185 14.33 -1.74 -16.08
CA LEU A 185 15.30 -2.00 -17.15
C LEU A 185 16.00 -3.34 -16.96
N THR A 186 16.32 -3.99 -18.08
CA THR A 186 17.11 -5.22 -18.08
C THR A 186 18.45 -4.99 -17.34
N GLY A 187 18.73 -5.83 -16.38
CA GLY A 187 19.91 -5.76 -15.52
C GLY A 187 19.65 -5.19 -14.13
N ASP A 188 18.51 -4.53 -13.93
CA ASP A 188 18.13 -3.96 -12.63
C ASP A 188 18.08 -5.00 -11.52
N ILE A 189 18.31 -4.51 -10.31
CA ILE A 189 18.07 -5.22 -9.07
C ILE A 189 16.69 -4.85 -8.54
N LEU A 190 15.92 -5.86 -8.11
CA LEU A 190 14.67 -5.66 -7.40
C LEU A 190 14.95 -5.60 -5.89
N LEU A 191 14.58 -4.48 -5.27
CA LEU A 191 14.59 -4.32 -3.83
C LEU A 191 13.16 -4.32 -3.30
N PHE A 192 12.98 -4.84 -2.08
CA PHE A 192 11.71 -4.80 -1.39
C PHE A 192 11.88 -4.38 0.06
N THR A 193 10.99 -3.51 0.54
CA THR A 193 10.93 -3.06 1.94
C THR A 193 9.75 -3.73 2.64
N LYS A 194 9.71 -3.66 3.99
CA LYS A 194 8.70 -4.28 4.85
C LYS A 194 8.57 -5.82 4.66
N PRO A 195 8.00 -6.52 5.64
CA PRO A 195 7.69 -7.95 5.51
C PRO A 195 6.36 -8.19 4.79
N LEU A 196 6.20 -9.38 4.19
CA LEU A 196 4.96 -9.89 3.60
C LEU A 196 4.14 -10.70 4.61
N GLY A 197 2.82 -10.79 4.39
CA GLY A 197 1.92 -11.66 5.15
C GLY A 197 0.86 -10.92 5.95
N THR A 198 0.62 -9.63 5.70
CA THR A 198 -0.42 -8.86 6.42
C THR A 198 -1.81 -9.43 6.21
N GLY A 199 -2.15 -9.91 5.00
CA GLY A 199 -3.46 -10.44 4.65
C GLY A 199 -3.73 -11.80 5.33
N VAL A 200 -2.77 -12.70 5.36
CA VAL A 200 -2.94 -14.00 6.04
C VAL A 200 -3.06 -13.82 7.55
N ILE A 201 -2.30 -12.91 8.18
CA ILE A 201 -2.39 -12.63 9.62
C ILE A 201 -3.73 -11.97 9.98
N THR A 202 -4.19 -10.98 9.20
CA THR A 202 -5.50 -10.35 9.46
C THR A 202 -6.66 -11.30 9.17
N THR A 203 -6.50 -12.25 8.24
CA THR A 203 -7.47 -13.33 8.01
C THR A 203 -7.49 -14.31 9.18
N ALA A 204 -6.32 -14.65 9.75
CA ALA A 204 -6.22 -15.47 10.96
C ALA A 204 -6.83 -14.75 12.18
N LEU A 205 -6.61 -13.42 12.32
CA LEU A 205 -7.25 -12.60 13.37
C LEU A 205 -8.78 -12.69 13.30
N LYS A 206 -9.36 -12.52 12.12
CA LYS A 206 -10.82 -12.58 11.91
C LYS A 206 -11.40 -13.94 12.33
N LYS A 207 -10.59 -15.00 12.32
CA LYS A 207 -10.95 -16.37 12.75
C LYS A 207 -10.52 -16.69 14.19
N ASP A 208 -10.04 -15.72 14.97
CA ASP A 208 -9.48 -15.90 16.33
C ASP A 208 -8.29 -16.88 16.37
N ARG A 209 -7.42 -16.86 15.33
CA ARG A 209 -6.27 -17.75 15.18
C ARG A 209 -4.91 -17.02 15.13
N ALA A 210 -4.90 -15.69 15.02
CA ALA A 210 -3.66 -14.93 15.08
C ALA A 210 -3.08 -14.94 16.49
N THR A 211 -1.77 -15.15 16.61
CA THR A 211 -1.09 -14.97 17.90
C THR A 211 -0.88 -13.47 18.19
N PRO A 212 -0.81 -13.08 19.48
CA PRO A 212 -0.51 -11.69 19.83
C PRO A 212 0.79 -11.17 19.21
N GLU A 213 1.81 -12.02 19.09
CA GLU A 213 3.09 -11.68 18.47
C GLU A 213 2.94 -11.41 16.96
N SER A 214 2.27 -12.30 16.23
CA SER A 214 2.01 -12.15 14.81
C SER A 214 1.19 -10.91 14.50
N LEU A 215 0.16 -10.64 15.32
CA LEU A 215 -0.67 -9.45 15.20
C LEU A 215 0.13 -8.17 15.44
N ALA A 216 0.93 -8.13 16.50
CA ALA A 216 1.77 -6.97 16.82
C ALA A 216 2.79 -6.67 15.71
N ALA A 217 3.41 -7.72 15.14
CA ALA A 217 4.33 -7.58 14.02
C ALA A 217 3.63 -7.07 12.75
N ALA A 218 2.43 -7.60 12.44
CA ALA A 218 1.62 -7.14 11.31
C ALA A 218 1.20 -5.67 11.48
N VAL A 219 0.71 -5.28 12.65
CA VAL A 219 0.34 -3.89 12.99
C VAL A 219 1.55 -2.97 12.86
N THR A 220 2.71 -3.37 13.37
CA THR A 220 3.96 -2.59 13.24
C THR A 220 4.31 -2.35 11.77
N ALA A 221 4.23 -3.38 10.92
CA ALA A 221 4.49 -3.24 9.48
C ALA A 221 3.46 -2.33 8.80
N MET A 222 2.17 -2.50 9.10
CA MET A 222 1.09 -1.73 8.48
C MET A 222 1.05 -0.26 8.93
N THR A 223 1.44 0.05 10.17
CA THR A 223 1.49 1.44 10.67
C THR A 223 2.78 2.18 10.31
N ALA A 224 3.82 1.48 9.86
CA ALA A 224 5.05 2.11 9.39
C ALA A 224 4.82 2.87 8.07
N LEU A 225 5.22 4.15 8.03
CA LEU A 225 5.14 4.96 6.81
C LEU A 225 6.24 4.56 5.81
N ASN A 226 5.91 4.55 4.52
CA ASN A 226 6.91 4.42 3.45
C ASN A 226 7.72 5.72 3.23
N ARG A 227 7.50 6.76 4.05
CA ARG A 227 8.20 8.05 4.03
C ARG A 227 9.73 7.91 4.06
N ASP A 228 10.25 7.12 4.99
CA ASP A 228 11.70 7.03 5.19
C ASP A 228 12.36 6.18 4.09
N ALA A 229 11.60 5.24 3.49
CA ALA A 229 12.02 4.52 2.29
C ALA A 229 12.09 5.48 1.09
N ALA A 230 11.03 6.24 0.83
CA ALA A 230 11.01 7.23 -0.23
C ALA A 230 12.12 8.28 -0.06
N ALA A 231 12.35 8.78 1.16
CA ALA A 231 13.41 9.74 1.43
C ALA A 231 14.83 9.16 1.21
N ALA A 232 15.03 7.86 1.46
CA ALA A 232 16.29 7.18 1.14
C ALA A 232 16.52 7.10 -0.37
N LEU A 233 15.49 6.78 -1.13
CA LEU A 233 15.55 6.71 -2.59
C LEU A 233 15.75 8.10 -3.21
N GLN A 234 15.07 9.13 -2.72
CA GLN A 234 15.26 10.51 -3.16
C GLN A 234 16.71 10.98 -2.96
N GLU A 235 17.36 10.60 -1.83
CA GLU A 235 18.78 10.89 -1.59
C GLU A 235 19.69 10.28 -2.66
N ILE A 236 19.38 9.07 -3.14
CA ILE A 236 20.15 8.41 -4.22
C ILE A 236 19.89 9.09 -5.56
N ASP A 237 18.61 9.40 -5.86
CA ASP A 237 18.21 10.05 -7.09
C ASP A 237 18.82 11.46 -7.22
N GLU A 238 18.86 12.24 -6.13
CA GLU A 238 19.45 13.58 -6.10
C GLU A 238 20.98 13.60 -6.28
N LYS A 239 21.66 12.54 -5.84
CA LYS A 239 23.12 12.41 -5.98
C LYS A 239 23.53 11.91 -7.36
N SER A 240 22.59 11.43 -8.16
CA SER A 240 22.87 11.02 -9.54
C SER A 240 23.18 12.24 -10.39
N ALA A 241 24.33 12.22 -11.05
CA ALA A 241 24.76 13.29 -11.96
C ALA A 241 24.08 13.21 -13.36
N GLY A 242 23.25 12.18 -13.59
CA GLY A 242 22.61 11.89 -14.89
C GLY A 242 21.15 11.50 -14.73
N ALA A 243 20.72 10.50 -15.49
CA ALA A 243 19.39 9.91 -15.37
C ALA A 243 19.22 9.28 -13.97
N SER A 244 17.99 9.23 -13.47
CA SER A 244 17.67 8.55 -12.23
C SER A 244 18.12 7.10 -12.27
N PRO A 245 18.81 6.58 -11.24
CA PRO A 245 19.09 5.17 -11.14
C PRO A 245 17.89 4.35 -10.66
N ILE A 246 16.80 5.01 -10.27
CA ILE A 246 15.55 4.39 -9.86
C ILE A 246 14.63 4.37 -11.07
N HIS A 247 14.36 3.20 -11.60
CA HIS A 247 13.66 3.05 -12.87
C HIS A 247 12.16 2.79 -12.69
N ALA A 248 11.77 2.09 -11.61
CA ALA A 248 10.36 1.90 -11.26
C ALA A 248 10.20 1.70 -9.76
N VAL A 249 9.09 2.22 -9.21
CA VAL A 249 8.70 2.03 -7.80
C VAL A 249 7.19 1.86 -7.73
N THR A 250 6.72 0.94 -6.90
CA THR A 250 5.31 0.82 -6.51
C THR A 250 5.23 0.36 -5.06
N ASP A 251 4.16 0.71 -4.35
CA ASP A 251 3.88 0.09 -3.06
C ASP A 251 3.05 -1.18 -3.25
N VAL A 252 3.36 -2.20 -2.47
CA VAL A 252 2.70 -3.50 -2.59
C VAL A 252 1.48 -3.55 -1.69
N THR A 253 0.29 -3.50 -2.29
CA THR A 253 -0.99 -3.47 -1.58
C THR A 253 -1.93 -4.62 -1.98
N GLY A 254 -3.19 -4.34 -2.24
CA GLY A 254 -4.26 -5.32 -2.43
C GLY A 254 -4.06 -6.31 -3.58
N PHE A 255 -3.30 -5.94 -4.60
CA PHE A 255 -3.00 -6.82 -5.75
C PHE A 255 -1.83 -7.78 -5.50
N SER A 256 -1.27 -7.77 -4.29
CA SER A 256 -0.15 -8.61 -3.86
C SER A 256 1.20 -8.25 -4.50
N LEU A 257 2.27 -8.87 -3.99
CA LEU A 257 3.59 -8.70 -4.59
C LEU A 257 3.61 -9.06 -6.07
N LEU A 258 3.04 -10.21 -6.44
CA LEU A 258 3.08 -10.69 -7.82
C LEU A 258 2.18 -9.86 -8.76
N GLY A 259 1.09 -9.27 -8.27
CA GLY A 259 0.26 -8.36 -9.07
C GLY A 259 1.01 -7.09 -9.44
N HIS A 260 1.60 -6.42 -8.44
CA HIS A 260 2.40 -5.21 -8.67
C HIS A 260 3.69 -5.50 -9.47
N ALA A 261 4.35 -6.64 -9.20
CA ALA A 261 5.49 -7.08 -10.01
C ALA A 261 5.09 -7.32 -11.49
N ARG A 262 3.89 -7.88 -11.73
CA ARG A 262 3.36 -8.06 -13.08
C ARG A 262 3.13 -6.73 -13.78
N GLU A 263 2.53 -5.75 -13.12
CA GLU A 263 2.33 -4.41 -13.66
C GLU A 263 3.67 -3.77 -14.03
N MET A 264 4.64 -3.81 -13.14
CA MET A 264 5.98 -3.29 -13.36
C MET A 264 6.69 -3.98 -14.55
N ALA A 265 6.56 -5.30 -14.67
CA ALA A 265 7.21 -6.08 -15.71
C ALA A 265 6.54 -5.94 -17.11
N LEU A 266 5.23 -5.69 -17.16
CA LEU A 266 4.52 -5.50 -18.42
C LEU A 266 4.95 -4.22 -19.15
N GLY A 267 5.44 -3.22 -18.43
CA GLY A 267 5.73 -1.92 -18.99
C GLY A 267 4.48 -1.19 -19.48
N ASP A 268 4.69 -0.19 -20.32
CA ASP A 268 3.62 0.56 -20.98
C ASP A 268 3.97 0.81 -22.45
N PRO A 269 3.63 -0.12 -23.34
CA PRO A 269 3.93 0.01 -24.78
C PRO A 269 3.29 1.25 -25.43
N THR A 270 2.20 1.77 -24.85
CA THR A 270 1.52 2.98 -25.39
C THR A 270 2.36 4.24 -25.17
N HIS A 271 3.22 4.23 -24.17
CA HIS A 271 4.19 5.29 -23.85
C HIS A 271 5.64 4.89 -24.17
N GLY A 272 5.84 3.79 -24.93
CA GLY A 272 7.17 3.36 -25.36
C GLY A 272 8.01 2.67 -24.28
N ILE A 273 7.38 2.21 -23.18
CA ILE A 273 8.06 1.48 -22.11
C ILE A 273 7.96 -0.02 -22.39
N GLU A 274 9.08 -0.64 -22.69
CA GLU A 274 9.13 -2.06 -23.05
C GLU A 274 8.83 -2.98 -21.84
N SER A 275 8.28 -4.17 -22.15
CA SER A 275 8.09 -5.23 -21.16
C SER A 275 9.43 -5.89 -20.85
N VAL A 276 9.60 -6.27 -19.59
CA VAL A 276 10.76 -7.02 -19.08
C VAL A 276 10.29 -8.29 -18.37
N SER A 277 11.21 -9.13 -17.89
CA SER A 277 10.89 -10.30 -17.07
C SER A 277 11.64 -10.25 -15.75
N PHE A 278 11.02 -10.79 -14.70
CA PHE A 278 11.59 -10.84 -13.35
C PHE A 278 11.95 -12.27 -12.95
N GLU A 279 13.09 -12.42 -12.30
CA GLU A 279 13.41 -13.59 -11.48
C GLU A 279 13.39 -13.16 -10.01
N ILE A 280 12.61 -13.86 -9.19
CA ILE A 280 12.34 -13.53 -7.78
C ILE A 280 12.71 -14.71 -6.90
N ASP A 281 13.56 -14.47 -5.88
CA ASP A 281 13.86 -15.46 -4.84
C ASP A 281 12.87 -15.31 -3.67
N HIS A 282 11.97 -16.27 -3.48
CA HIS A 282 10.99 -16.26 -2.40
C HIS A 282 11.62 -16.24 -1.00
N ARG A 283 12.84 -16.77 -0.83
CA ARG A 283 13.57 -16.83 0.45
C ARG A 283 14.20 -15.50 0.83
N ALA A 284 14.34 -14.60 -0.15
CA ALA A 284 14.95 -13.30 0.09
C ALA A 284 14.00 -12.32 0.80
N PHE A 285 12.69 -12.57 0.79
CA PHE A 285 11.73 -11.72 1.49
C PHE A 285 11.79 -11.92 3.00
N ALA A 286 11.47 -10.86 3.74
CA ALA A 286 11.05 -10.99 5.12
C ALA A 286 9.56 -11.33 5.18
N TYR A 287 9.19 -12.23 6.08
CA TYR A 287 7.79 -12.58 6.33
C TYR A 287 7.44 -12.21 7.77
N ILE A 288 6.20 -11.79 7.98
CA ILE A 288 5.68 -11.51 9.33
C ILE A 288 5.75 -12.82 10.15
N PRO A 289 6.22 -12.79 11.41
CA PRO A 289 6.22 -13.96 12.28
C PRO A 289 4.84 -14.64 12.30
N GLY A 290 4.79 -15.94 12.06
CA GLY A 290 3.54 -16.71 11.98
C GLY A 290 2.81 -16.65 10.63
N ALA A 291 3.27 -15.83 9.65
CA ALA A 291 2.58 -15.75 8.35
C ALA A 291 2.70 -17.04 7.53
N VAL A 292 3.85 -17.69 7.58
CA VAL A 292 4.08 -18.97 6.88
C VAL A 292 3.18 -20.06 7.46
N GLU A 293 3.08 -20.13 8.79
CA GLU A 293 2.21 -21.05 9.50
C GLU A 293 0.74 -20.78 9.19
N ALA A 294 0.32 -19.50 9.24
CA ALA A 294 -1.05 -19.10 8.91
C ALA A 294 -1.43 -19.47 7.47
N ALA A 295 -0.51 -19.29 6.50
CA ALA A 295 -0.73 -19.70 5.13
C ALA A 295 -0.86 -21.23 5.01
N ARG A 296 0.03 -21.99 5.68
CA ARG A 296 -0.01 -23.48 5.72
C ARG A 296 -1.29 -24.02 6.34
N GLU A 297 -1.85 -23.31 7.33
CA GLU A 297 -3.13 -23.65 7.97
C GLU A 297 -4.36 -23.22 7.15
N GLY A 298 -4.14 -22.57 6.00
CA GLY A 298 -5.21 -22.15 5.08
C GLY A 298 -5.96 -20.90 5.52
N HIS A 299 -5.30 -19.99 6.26
CA HIS A 299 -5.83 -18.67 6.57
C HIS A 299 -5.67 -17.70 5.37
N LEU A 300 -6.21 -18.11 4.22
CA LEU A 300 -6.11 -17.40 2.96
C LEU A 300 -7.34 -16.51 2.75
N SER A 301 -7.12 -15.27 2.34
CA SER A 301 -8.18 -14.32 2.02
C SER A 301 -8.81 -14.60 0.65
N GLY A 302 -10.05 -14.12 0.44
CA GLY A 302 -10.66 -14.15 -0.89
C GLY A 302 -9.86 -13.37 -1.94
N GLY A 303 -9.24 -12.26 -1.54
CA GLY A 303 -8.39 -11.44 -2.39
C GLY A 303 -7.17 -12.20 -2.93
N LEU A 304 -6.56 -13.08 -2.13
CA LEU A 304 -5.45 -13.94 -2.56
C LEU A 304 -5.86 -14.83 -3.74
N LYS A 305 -7.04 -15.44 -3.66
CA LYS A 305 -7.55 -16.31 -4.74
C LYS A 305 -7.82 -15.52 -6.02
N ASN A 306 -8.36 -14.31 -5.88
CA ASN A 306 -8.59 -13.40 -7.00
C ASN A 306 -7.27 -12.99 -7.66
N ASN A 307 -6.25 -12.63 -6.85
CA ASN A 307 -4.92 -12.28 -7.34
C ASN A 307 -4.28 -13.45 -8.11
N ARG A 308 -4.33 -14.66 -7.55
CA ARG A 308 -3.82 -15.86 -8.23
C ARG A 308 -4.47 -16.07 -9.59
N THR A 309 -5.80 -15.93 -9.67
CA THR A 309 -6.55 -16.08 -10.93
C THR A 309 -6.20 -14.96 -11.93
N PHE A 310 -6.06 -13.72 -11.46
CA PHE A 310 -5.74 -12.56 -12.32
C PHE A 310 -4.32 -12.62 -12.89
N ILE A 311 -3.35 -13.09 -12.09
CA ILE A 311 -1.96 -13.22 -12.52
C ILE A 311 -1.78 -14.40 -13.47
N GLY A 312 -2.48 -15.51 -13.20
CA GLY A 312 -2.46 -16.72 -14.07
C GLY A 312 -1.03 -17.14 -14.43
N ASP A 313 -0.81 -17.46 -15.68
CA ASP A 313 0.47 -17.98 -16.21
C ASP A 313 1.58 -16.89 -16.34
N CYS A 314 1.28 -15.64 -15.99
CA CYS A 314 2.32 -14.61 -15.98
C CYS A 314 3.42 -14.90 -14.94
N ALA A 315 3.07 -15.54 -13.82
CA ALA A 315 4.01 -15.97 -12.79
C ALA A 315 4.07 -17.51 -12.71
N VAL A 316 5.28 -18.06 -12.79
CA VAL A 316 5.55 -19.49 -12.67
C VAL A 316 6.50 -19.72 -11.50
N PHE A 317 6.22 -20.76 -10.72
CA PHE A 317 7.03 -21.17 -9.59
C PHE A 317 7.85 -22.41 -9.95
N GLU A 318 9.11 -22.43 -9.55
CA GLU A 318 9.88 -23.67 -9.56
C GLU A 318 9.27 -24.70 -8.59
N ALA A 319 9.42 -25.97 -8.91
CA ALA A 319 8.86 -27.07 -8.10
C ALA A 319 9.39 -27.10 -6.65
N THR A 320 10.49 -26.43 -6.39
CA THR A 320 11.13 -26.30 -5.07
C THR A 320 10.48 -25.26 -4.17
N VAL A 321 9.62 -24.37 -4.70
CA VAL A 321 8.92 -23.33 -3.92
C VAL A 321 7.72 -23.94 -3.19
N PRO A 322 7.73 -23.98 -1.83
CA PRO A 322 6.63 -24.54 -1.07
C PRO A 322 5.32 -23.76 -1.26
N SER A 323 4.18 -24.44 -1.18
CA SER A 323 2.86 -23.85 -1.46
C SER A 323 2.51 -22.66 -0.59
N GLU A 324 2.89 -22.68 0.69
CA GLU A 324 2.65 -21.58 1.63
C GLU A 324 3.39 -20.30 1.25
N TYR A 325 4.59 -20.41 0.66
CA TYR A 325 5.33 -19.24 0.15
C TYR A 325 4.71 -18.74 -1.16
N GLN A 326 4.23 -19.65 -2.02
CA GLN A 326 3.46 -19.25 -3.20
C GLN A 326 2.23 -18.45 -2.79
N ASP A 327 1.48 -18.91 -1.77
CA ASP A 327 0.31 -18.22 -1.24
C ASP A 327 0.67 -16.82 -0.71
N LEU A 328 1.78 -16.69 0.04
CA LEU A 328 2.24 -15.42 0.60
C LEU A 328 2.61 -14.38 -0.48
N LEU A 329 3.10 -14.82 -1.64
CA LEU A 329 3.39 -13.92 -2.76
C LEU A 329 2.13 -13.44 -3.49
N PHE A 330 1.00 -14.14 -3.35
CA PHE A 330 -0.33 -13.72 -3.80
C PHE A 330 -1.16 -13.02 -2.70
N ASP A 331 -0.65 -12.97 -1.46
CA ASP A 331 -1.39 -12.42 -0.33
C ASP A 331 -1.57 -10.89 -0.47
N PRO A 332 -2.82 -10.37 -0.43
CA PRO A 332 -3.05 -8.93 -0.41
C PRO A 332 -2.36 -8.30 0.79
N GLN A 333 -1.58 -7.26 0.55
CA GLN A 333 -0.96 -6.49 1.62
C GLN A 333 -1.79 -5.24 1.92
N THR A 334 -1.82 -4.82 3.17
CA THR A 334 -2.34 -3.51 3.58
C THR A 334 -1.16 -2.68 4.06
N SER A 335 -1.00 -1.49 3.52
CA SER A 335 0.14 -0.61 3.79
C SER A 335 1.48 -1.35 3.66
N GLY A 336 1.66 -2.06 2.55
CA GLY A 336 2.85 -2.87 2.29
C GLY A 336 4.10 -2.05 2.01
N GLY A 337 5.19 -2.75 1.68
CA GLY A 337 6.47 -2.15 1.36
C GLY A 337 6.57 -1.67 -0.09
N LEU A 338 7.63 -0.94 -0.40
CA LEU A 338 7.96 -0.54 -1.77
C LEU A 338 8.68 -1.68 -2.49
N LEU A 339 8.23 -1.99 -3.71
CA LEU A 339 8.95 -2.77 -4.72
C LEU A 339 9.68 -1.77 -5.62
N ILE A 340 10.99 -1.93 -5.74
CA ILE A 340 11.87 -0.94 -6.36
C ILE A 340 12.73 -1.65 -7.41
N SER A 341 12.72 -1.15 -8.65
CA SER A 341 13.65 -1.52 -9.70
C SER A 341 14.73 -0.45 -9.81
N ILE A 342 15.98 -0.83 -9.60
CA ILE A 342 17.11 0.10 -9.49
C ILE A 342 18.32 -0.42 -10.26
N ALA A 343 19.08 0.51 -10.86
CA ALA A 343 20.34 0.23 -11.52
C ALA A 343 21.31 -0.54 -10.59
N PRO A 344 21.96 -1.63 -11.07
CA PRO A 344 22.76 -2.52 -10.22
C PRO A 344 23.89 -1.81 -9.49
N GLU A 345 24.52 -0.80 -10.09
CA GLU A 345 25.60 0.00 -9.48
C GLU A 345 25.11 0.89 -8.33
N SER A 346 23.83 1.21 -8.27
CA SER A 346 23.23 2.04 -7.21
C SER A 346 22.55 1.23 -6.10
N ALA A 347 22.36 -0.07 -6.28
CA ALA A 347 21.61 -0.92 -5.35
C ALA A 347 22.22 -0.97 -3.94
N ASP A 348 23.56 -1.08 -3.81
CA ASP A 348 24.24 -1.10 -2.51
C ASP A 348 24.14 0.26 -1.80
N ALA A 349 24.26 1.35 -2.54
CA ALA A 349 24.09 2.69 -2.00
C ALA A 349 22.66 2.92 -1.50
N ALA A 350 21.65 2.42 -2.24
CA ALA A 350 20.25 2.49 -1.84
C ALA A 350 19.98 1.67 -0.57
N ILE A 351 20.47 0.43 -0.49
CA ILE A 351 20.35 -0.41 0.72
C ILE A 351 20.97 0.31 1.92
N SER A 352 22.18 0.86 1.77
CA SER A 352 22.84 1.60 2.83
C SER A 352 22.08 2.86 3.25
N ALA A 353 21.43 3.55 2.31
CA ALA A 353 20.59 4.71 2.61
C ALA A 353 19.32 4.32 3.38
N LEU A 354 18.69 3.20 2.99
CA LEU A 354 17.54 2.62 3.69
C LEU A 354 17.90 2.20 5.12
N GLU A 355 19.02 1.52 5.31
CA GLU A 355 19.51 1.09 6.63
C GLU A 355 19.80 2.28 7.56
N ARG A 356 20.43 3.36 7.06
CA ARG A 356 20.66 4.58 7.86
C ARG A 356 19.34 5.18 8.37
N ARG A 357 18.24 5.01 7.63
CA ARG A 357 16.91 5.45 8.02
C ARG A 357 16.10 4.37 8.76
N ARG A 358 16.75 3.25 9.14
CA ARG A 358 16.15 2.10 9.83
C ARG A 358 15.02 1.44 9.04
N VAL A 359 15.07 1.52 7.72
CA VAL A 359 14.17 0.80 6.82
C VAL A 359 14.82 -0.52 6.46
N SER A 360 14.17 -1.62 6.83
CA SER A 360 14.59 -2.95 6.38
C SER A 360 14.34 -3.07 4.88
N SER A 361 15.34 -3.49 4.13
CA SER A 361 15.20 -3.77 2.70
C SER A 361 16.01 -5.01 2.33
N ARG A 362 15.60 -5.67 1.25
CA ARG A 362 16.25 -6.88 0.74
C ARG A 362 16.29 -6.87 -0.77
N ARG A 363 17.36 -7.45 -1.33
CA ARG A 363 17.40 -7.80 -2.75
C ARG A 363 16.57 -9.05 -2.95
N VAL A 364 15.48 -8.92 -3.70
CA VAL A 364 14.48 -9.98 -3.85
C VAL A 364 14.47 -10.58 -5.25
N GLY A 365 15.21 -9.99 -6.19
CA GLY A 365 15.23 -10.48 -7.55
C GLY A 365 16.05 -9.61 -8.50
N ARG A 366 15.93 -9.93 -9.79
CA ARG A 366 16.59 -9.23 -10.90
C ARG A 366 15.68 -9.12 -12.11
N VAL A 367 15.95 -8.12 -12.91
CA VAL A 367 15.23 -7.83 -14.17
C VAL A 367 16.02 -8.36 -15.36
N PHE A 368 15.34 -9.02 -16.27
CA PHE A 368 15.88 -9.60 -17.50
C PHE A 368 15.13 -9.07 -18.73
N ALA A 369 15.74 -9.21 -19.89
CA ALA A 369 15.02 -9.01 -21.13
C ALA A 369 13.76 -9.89 -21.17
N LYS A 370 12.69 -9.39 -21.80
CA LYS A 370 11.40 -10.07 -21.85
C LYS A 370 11.55 -11.53 -22.30
N LYS A 371 11.01 -12.43 -21.51
CA LYS A 371 10.93 -13.87 -21.78
C LYS A 371 9.58 -14.42 -21.27
N ASN A 372 9.32 -15.69 -21.48
CA ASN A 372 8.18 -16.40 -20.92
C ASN A 372 8.70 -17.46 -19.93
N PRO A 373 8.19 -17.52 -18.68
CA PRO A 373 7.15 -16.65 -18.10
C PRO A 373 7.64 -15.21 -17.86
N LEU A 374 6.68 -14.30 -17.63
CA LEU A 374 6.99 -12.90 -17.30
C LEU A 374 7.70 -12.81 -15.94
N ILE A 375 7.26 -13.63 -14.97
CA ILE A 375 7.85 -13.72 -13.62
C ILE A 375 8.18 -15.20 -13.34
N LEU A 376 9.43 -15.47 -13.02
CA LEU A 376 9.89 -16.76 -12.51
C LEU A 376 10.21 -16.62 -11.02
N VAL A 377 9.61 -17.48 -10.19
CA VAL A 377 9.89 -17.53 -8.74
C VAL A 377 10.63 -18.82 -8.40
N HIS A 378 11.77 -18.70 -7.73
CA HIS A 378 12.61 -19.80 -7.26
C HIS A 378 12.95 -19.70 -5.77
#